data_bacdb0ff9235d73e9d538acca762c695
#
_entry.id   bacdb0ff9235d73e9d538acca762c695
#
_cell.length_a   1.000
_cell.length_b   1.000
_cell.length_c   1.000
_cell.angle_alpha   90.00
_cell.angle_beta   90.00
_cell.angle_gamma   90.00
#
_symmetry.space_group_name_H-M   'P 1'
#
loop_
_entity.id
_entity.type
_entity.pdbx_description
1 polymer ?
#
loop_
_entity_poly.entity_id
_entity_poly.type
_entity_poly.pdbx_seq_one_letter_code
_entity_poly.pdbx_strand_id
1 'polypeptide(L)'
;MEILKIIVLLFISTFTFALSSEKTDGFSGNFDLGLNYTQNTDNILQFNNVFLANYKYKKIVLSLNNNISFISQTGEEEMLNKGIQDLKYSFNTNQLGADLTLQHLYDISRSIKRRWTKGIGISYAVVKSDIEKARFGISCLREKEVSIDGGKGMKSRMGGSIDFTIKLLNNVVLISKNHYQPNIKNIGDFRWRTNLSIRIALNSHFLFSLNNTFNYDSFPKLDIPEMDYQLINSLSYTF
;
A
#
# COMPACT_ATOMS: atom_id res chain seq x y z
N MET A 1 6.60 29.19 -1.72
CA MET A 1 7.51 28.98 -2.88
C MET A 1 8.87 28.39 -2.48
N GLU A 2 9.44 28.79 -1.35
CA GLU A 2 10.74 28.24 -0.86
C GLU A 2 10.64 26.77 -0.40
N ILE A 3 9.56 26.36 0.25
CA ILE A 3 9.35 24.97 0.72
C ILE A 3 9.29 23.99 -0.46
N LEU A 4 8.68 24.39 -1.58
CA LEU A 4 8.60 23.56 -2.78
C LEU A 4 9.99 23.35 -3.42
N LYS A 5 10.89 24.37 -3.38
CA LYS A 5 12.28 24.26 -3.85
C LYS A 5 13.11 23.32 -2.98
N ILE A 6 12.90 23.33 -1.66
CA ILE A 6 13.58 22.45 -0.70
C ILE A 6 13.13 20.99 -0.90
N ILE A 7 11.85 20.74 -1.14
CA ILE A 7 11.32 19.40 -1.43
C ILE A 7 11.92 18.88 -2.74
N VAL A 8 11.99 19.69 -3.80
CA VAL A 8 12.58 19.29 -5.09
C VAL A 8 14.09 19.06 -4.97
N LEU A 9 14.83 19.86 -4.20
CA LEU A 9 16.27 19.71 -4.01
C LEU A 9 16.66 18.49 -3.16
N LEU A 10 15.86 18.13 -2.15
CA LEU A 10 16.06 16.91 -1.36
C LEU A 10 15.84 15.63 -2.20
N PHE A 11 15.05 15.71 -3.28
CA PHE A 11 14.79 14.58 -4.17
C PHE A 11 15.89 14.33 -5.21
N ILE A 12 16.69 15.32 -5.56
CA ILE A 12 17.72 15.19 -6.62
C ILE A 12 19.03 14.57 -6.09
N SER A 13 19.27 14.59 -4.79
CA SER A 13 20.59 14.23 -4.23
C SER A 13 20.78 12.75 -3.85
N THR A 14 19.80 11.87 -4.03
CA THR A 14 19.89 10.48 -3.53
C THR A 14 19.74 9.38 -4.59
N PHE A 15 19.70 9.68 -5.88
CA PHE A 15 19.44 8.69 -6.92
C PHE A 15 20.64 8.35 -7.80
N THR A 16 21.54 7.53 -7.25
CA THR A 16 22.43 6.69 -8.06
C THR A 16 22.39 5.27 -7.49
N PHE A 17 21.35 4.50 -7.82
CA PHE A 17 21.39 3.04 -7.64
C PHE A 17 20.82 2.34 -8.88
N ALA A 18 21.61 1.37 -9.33
CA ALA A 18 21.46 0.65 -10.57
C ALA A 18 20.24 -0.29 -10.59
N LEU A 19 19.65 -0.34 -11.76
CA LEU A 19 18.63 -1.29 -12.20
C LEU A 19 18.97 -2.74 -11.91
N SER A 20 18.04 -3.49 -11.33
CA SER A 20 18.06 -4.94 -11.44
C SER A 20 16.70 -5.50 -11.83
N SER A 21 16.70 -6.37 -12.82
CA SER A 21 15.52 -7.09 -13.31
C SER A 21 14.95 -8.02 -12.22
N GLU A 22 13.65 -8.26 -12.21
CA GLU A 22 12.91 -9.07 -11.21
C GLU A 22 13.44 -10.48 -10.91
N LYS A 23 14.40 -11.00 -11.69
CA LYS A 23 14.93 -12.36 -11.56
C LYS A 23 16.24 -12.46 -10.77
N THR A 24 16.93 -11.40 -10.52
CA THR A 24 18.23 -11.39 -9.83
C THR A 24 18.11 -11.03 -8.36
N ASP A 25 19.02 -11.54 -7.54
CA ASP A 25 19.18 -11.09 -6.17
C ASP A 25 19.62 -9.62 -6.19
N GLY A 26 19.19 -8.82 -5.21
CA GLY A 26 19.54 -7.41 -5.11
C GLY A 26 18.37 -6.52 -4.71
N PHE A 27 18.57 -5.22 -4.88
CA PHE A 27 17.57 -4.18 -4.62
C PHE A 27 16.72 -3.91 -5.85
N SER A 28 15.43 -3.65 -5.61
CA SER A 28 14.48 -3.14 -6.60
C SER A 28 13.42 -2.32 -5.89
N GLY A 29 12.78 -1.41 -6.60
CA GLY A 29 11.73 -0.61 -6.00
C GLY A 29 11.01 0.27 -6.99
N ASN A 30 10.02 1.00 -6.49
CA ASN A 30 9.36 2.06 -7.21
C ASN A 30 8.99 3.20 -6.26
N PHE A 31 8.94 4.37 -6.85
CA PHE A 31 8.51 5.60 -6.23
C PHE A 31 7.39 6.20 -7.07
N ASP A 32 6.20 6.26 -6.50
CA ASP A 32 5.01 6.80 -7.15
C ASP A 32 4.68 8.16 -6.52
N LEU A 33 4.52 9.19 -7.34
CA LEU A 33 4.15 10.53 -6.94
C LEU A 33 2.86 10.94 -7.63
N GLY A 34 1.84 11.27 -6.85
CA GLY A 34 0.59 11.85 -7.31
C GLY A 34 0.39 13.23 -6.69
N LEU A 35 0.17 14.24 -7.52
CA LEU A 35 -0.12 15.60 -7.11
C LEU A 35 -1.33 16.11 -7.89
N ASN A 36 -2.38 16.50 -7.18
CA ASN A 36 -3.54 17.18 -7.74
C ASN A 36 -3.72 18.52 -7.05
N TYR A 37 -3.93 19.56 -7.84
CA TYR A 37 -4.28 20.88 -7.34
C TYR A 37 -5.55 21.34 -8.03
N THR A 38 -6.53 21.74 -7.25
CA THR A 38 -7.79 22.30 -7.75
C THR A 38 -7.97 23.67 -7.13
N GLN A 39 -8.24 24.66 -7.97
CA GLN A 39 -8.57 26.02 -7.57
C GLN A 39 -9.98 26.33 -8.07
N ASN A 40 -10.90 26.57 -7.13
CA ASN A 40 -12.26 26.99 -7.40
C ASN A 40 -12.65 28.03 -6.35
N THR A 41 -13.75 27.84 -5.63
CA THR A 41 -14.10 28.66 -4.44
C THR A 41 -13.02 28.51 -3.36
N ASP A 42 -12.48 27.29 -3.24
CA ASP A 42 -11.39 26.93 -2.34
C ASP A 42 -10.21 26.32 -3.12
N ASN A 43 -9.03 26.41 -2.52
CA ASN A 43 -7.85 25.73 -3.04
C ASN A 43 -7.70 24.38 -2.37
N ILE A 44 -7.74 23.30 -3.15
CA ILE A 44 -7.55 21.93 -2.67
C ILE A 44 -6.23 21.39 -3.21
N LEU A 45 -5.33 21.03 -2.31
CA LEU A 45 -4.07 20.33 -2.62
C LEU A 45 -4.19 18.89 -2.16
N GLN A 46 -4.06 17.96 -3.10
CA GLN A 46 -3.95 16.53 -2.82
C GLN A 46 -2.56 16.03 -3.19
N PHE A 47 -1.91 15.39 -2.24
CA PHE A 47 -0.61 14.77 -2.40
C PHE A 47 -0.69 13.29 -2.02
N ASN A 48 -0.12 12.43 -2.88
CA ASN A 48 -0.01 10.99 -2.65
C ASN A 48 1.40 10.56 -2.97
N ASN A 49 2.00 9.80 -2.09
CA ASN A 49 3.33 9.24 -2.26
C ASN A 49 3.31 7.75 -1.92
N VAL A 50 3.82 6.92 -2.81
CA VAL A 50 4.07 5.50 -2.51
C VAL A 50 5.54 5.20 -2.80
N PHE A 51 6.23 4.71 -1.80
CA PHE A 51 7.60 4.21 -1.92
C PHE A 51 7.61 2.72 -1.58
N LEU A 52 8.08 1.91 -2.50
CA LEU A 52 8.30 0.47 -2.33
C LEU A 52 9.77 0.17 -2.56
N ALA A 53 10.40 -0.47 -1.60
CA ALA A 53 11.75 -1.03 -1.74
C ALA A 53 11.74 -2.52 -1.38
N ASN A 54 12.40 -3.31 -2.21
CA ASN A 54 12.57 -4.74 -1.98
C ASN A 54 14.06 -5.07 -2.02
N TYR A 55 14.48 -5.92 -1.10
CA TYR A 55 15.77 -6.58 -1.15
C TYR A 55 15.55 -8.09 -1.24
N LYS A 56 15.99 -8.69 -2.33
CA LYS A 56 15.88 -10.12 -2.57
C LYS A 56 17.26 -10.78 -2.42
N TYR A 57 17.29 -11.87 -1.67
CA TYR A 57 18.45 -12.74 -1.58
C TYR A 57 17.99 -14.20 -1.57
N LYS A 58 18.26 -14.92 -2.65
CA LYS A 58 17.82 -16.32 -2.84
C LYS A 58 16.30 -16.47 -2.65
N LYS A 59 15.90 -17.13 -1.56
CA LYS A 59 14.50 -17.40 -1.20
C LYS A 59 13.89 -16.34 -0.27
N ILE A 60 14.69 -15.36 0.16
CA ILE A 60 14.30 -14.33 1.11
C ILE A 60 13.99 -13.05 0.35
N VAL A 61 12.90 -12.39 0.72
CA VAL A 61 12.56 -11.05 0.26
C VAL A 61 12.22 -10.20 1.48
N LEU A 62 12.93 -9.10 1.63
CA LEU A 62 12.59 -8.04 2.58
C LEU A 62 11.93 -6.91 1.80
N SER A 63 10.71 -6.55 2.15
CA SER A 63 9.93 -5.48 1.50
C SER A 63 9.61 -4.39 2.49
N LEU A 64 9.88 -3.15 2.11
CA LEU A 64 9.44 -1.94 2.79
C LEU A 64 8.46 -1.21 1.87
N ASN A 65 7.26 -0.94 2.36
CA ASN A 65 6.27 -0.13 1.66
C ASN A 65 5.88 1.05 2.54
N ASN A 66 5.92 2.25 1.99
CA ASN A 66 5.44 3.46 2.64
C ASN A 66 4.47 4.16 1.69
N ASN A 67 3.24 4.37 2.16
CA ASN A 67 2.19 5.07 1.42
C ASN A 67 1.66 6.19 2.30
N ILE A 68 1.72 7.43 1.81
CA ILE A 68 1.24 8.63 2.49
C ILE A 68 0.29 9.36 1.56
N SER A 69 -0.87 9.72 2.08
CA SER A 69 -1.87 10.55 1.40
C SER A 69 -2.25 11.73 2.28
N PHE A 70 -2.27 12.89 1.66
CA PHE A 70 -2.60 14.15 2.31
C PHE A 70 -3.54 14.96 1.42
N ILE A 71 -4.59 15.54 2.01
CA ILE A 71 -5.49 16.51 1.34
C ILE A 71 -5.65 17.69 2.28
N SER A 72 -5.37 18.88 1.77
CA SER A 72 -5.55 20.15 2.46
C SER A 72 -6.43 21.07 1.63
N GLN A 73 -7.33 21.79 2.29
CA GLN A 73 -8.18 22.82 1.73
C GLN A 73 -7.91 24.14 2.47
N THR A 74 -7.87 25.26 1.75
CA THR A 74 -7.62 26.58 2.36
C THR A 74 -8.75 26.95 3.32
N GLY A 75 -8.38 27.26 4.58
CA GLY A 75 -9.34 27.68 5.61
C GLY A 75 -9.98 26.55 6.42
N GLU A 76 -9.70 25.28 6.06
CA GLU A 76 -10.19 24.11 6.76
C GLU A 76 -9.04 23.36 7.45
N GLU A 77 -9.38 22.58 8.48
CA GLU A 77 -8.43 21.59 9.03
C GLU A 77 -8.11 20.53 7.97
N GLU A 78 -7.02 19.76 8.15
CA GLU A 78 -6.60 18.71 7.24
C GLU A 78 -7.75 17.72 6.95
N MET A 79 -8.29 17.73 5.71
CA MET A 79 -9.40 16.87 5.32
C MET A 79 -9.02 15.39 5.31
N LEU A 80 -7.79 15.09 4.89
CA LEU A 80 -7.23 13.74 4.87
C LEU A 80 -5.75 13.80 5.24
N ASN A 81 -5.38 13.02 6.23
CA ASN A 81 -3.98 12.76 6.54
C ASN A 81 -3.88 11.30 6.98
N LYS A 82 -3.37 10.46 6.08
CA LYS A 82 -3.23 9.03 6.35
C LYS A 82 -1.91 8.49 5.83
N GLY A 83 -1.40 7.48 6.52
CA GLY A 83 -0.21 6.77 6.07
C GLY A 83 -0.20 5.32 6.53
N ILE A 84 0.40 4.48 5.68
CA ILE A 84 0.65 3.06 5.94
C ILE A 84 2.13 2.80 5.68
N GLN A 85 2.81 2.25 6.69
CA GLN A 85 4.17 1.76 6.60
C GLN A 85 4.16 0.26 6.86
N ASP A 86 4.61 -0.52 5.88
CA ASP A 86 4.67 -1.98 5.97
C ASP A 86 6.12 -2.45 5.88
N LEU A 87 6.52 -3.29 6.80
CA LEU A 87 7.75 -4.08 6.71
C LEU A 87 7.37 -5.55 6.63
N LYS A 88 7.76 -6.22 5.57
CA LYS A 88 7.45 -7.62 5.32
C LYS A 88 8.73 -8.40 5.07
N TYR A 89 8.94 -9.46 5.85
CA TYR A 89 9.95 -10.47 5.59
C TYR A 89 9.27 -11.71 5.03
N SER A 90 9.71 -12.16 3.85
CA SER A 90 9.13 -13.31 3.14
C SER A 90 10.19 -14.34 2.87
N PHE A 91 9.89 -15.59 3.19
CA PHE A 91 10.66 -16.75 2.72
C PHE A 91 9.82 -17.48 1.66
N ASN A 92 10.35 -17.57 0.43
CA ASN A 92 9.62 -18.12 -0.71
C ASN A 92 10.34 -19.33 -1.29
N THR A 93 9.62 -20.43 -1.43
CA THR A 93 10.01 -21.56 -2.30
C THR A 93 9.37 -21.38 -3.67
N ASN A 94 9.37 -22.41 -4.51
CA ASN A 94 8.74 -22.33 -5.83
C ASN A 94 7.24 -21.99 -5.75
N GLN A 95 6.52 -22.60 -4.82
CA GLN A 95 5.07 -22.43 -4.68
C GLN A 95 4.67 -21.91 -3.29
N LEU A 96 5.38 -22.32 -2.23
CA LEU A 96 5.04 -21.93 -0.86
C LEU A 96 5.81 -20.69 -0.43
N GLY A 97 5.13 -19.80 0.29
CA GLY A 97 5.71 -18.66 0.98
C GLY A 97 5.34 -18.64 2.44
N ALA A 98 6.23 -18.15 3.27
CA ALA A 98 5.97 -17.80 4.68
C ALA A 98 6.34 -16.35 4.91
N ASP A 99 5.49 -15.61 5.60
CA ASP A 99 5.59 -14.17 5.75
C ASP A 99 5.55 -13.75 7.22
N LEU A 100 6.41 -12.81 7.59
CA LEU A 100 6.28 -12.00 8.81
C LEU A 100 5.98 -10.57 8.40
N THR A 101 4.97 -9.96 9.00
CA THR A 101 4.54 -8.59 8.66
C THR A 101 4.49 -7.73 9.89
N LEU A 102 5.02 -6.51 9.78
CA LEU A 102 4.82 -5.43 10.72
C LEU A 102 4.27 -4.23 9.97
N GLN A 103 3.10 -3.74 10.37
CA GLN A 103 2.44 -2.59 9.77
C GLN A 103 2.19 -1.52 10.82
N HIS A 104 2.47 -0.29 10.46
CA HIS A 104 2.01 0.91 11.13
C HIS A 104 1.04 1.66 10.22
N LEU A 105 -0.10 2.08 10.75
CA LEU A 105 -1.11 2.85 10.07
C LEU A 105 -1.55 4.01 10.95
N TYR A 106 -1.72 5.18 10.37
CA TYR A 106 -2.49 6.27 10.91
C TYR A 106 -3.49 6.77 9.86
N ASP A 107 -4.65 7.27 10.30
CA ASP A 107 -5.69 7.78 9.42
C ASP A 107 -6.62 8.69 10.22
N ILE A 108 -6.39 10.00 10.10
CA ILE A 108 -7.14 11.01 10.85
C ILE A 108 -8.61 10.99 10.46
N SER A 109 -8.93 10.85 9.17
CA SER A 109 -10.30 10.81 8.66
C SER A 109 -11.11 9.62 9.21
N ARG A 110 -10.44 8.55 9.62
CA ARG A 110 -11.05 7.38 10.27
C ARG A 110 -10.85 7.35 11.79
N SER A 111 -10.48 8.48 12.37
CA SER A 111 -10.21 8.61 13.82
C SER A 111 -9.15 7.64 14.36
N ILE A 112 -8.19 7.24 13.53
CA ILE A 112 -7.09 6.35 13.90
C ILE A 112 -5.82 7.16 14.08
N LYS A 113 -5.42 7.41 15.35
CA LYS A 113 -4.15 8.06 15.67
C LYS A 113 -2.96 7.16 15.31
N ARG A 114 -3.06 5.87 15.61
CA ARG A 114 -2.07 4.85 15.23
C ARG A 114 -2.66 3.45 15.38
N ARG A 115 -2.32 2.58 14.45
CA ARG A 115 -2.61 1.14 14.50
C ARG A 115 -1.34 0.38 14.16
N TRP A 116 -0.92 -0.48 15.07
CA TRP A 116 0.16 -1.44 14.84
C TRP A 116 -0.43 -2.81 14.60
N THR A 117 -0.06 -3.44 13.49
CA THR A 117 -0.44 -4.81 13.15
C THR A 117 0.81 -5.65 12.98
N LYS A 118 0.88 -6.75 13.71
CA LYS A 118 1.91 -7.79 13.57
C LYS A 118 1.25 -9.04 13.04
N GLY A 119 1.89 -9.71 12.08
CA GLY A 119 1.30 -10.87 11.43
C GLY A 119 2.32 -11.93 11.06
N ILE A 120 1.83 -13.18 11.05
CA ILE A 120 2.50 -14.31 10.42
C ILE A 120 1.55 -14.90 9.41
N GLY A 121 2.06 -15.33 8.27
CA GLY A 121 1.23 -15.89 7.21
C GLY A 121 1.96 -16.94 6.40
N ILE A 122 1.18 -17.74 5.70
CA ILE A 122 1.64 -18.65 4.67
C ILE A 122 0.88 -18.36 3.38
N SER A 123 1.52 -18.59 2.26
CA SER A 123 0.93 -18.34 0.95
C SER A 123 1.31 -19.43 -0.04
N TYR A 124 0.46 -19.62 -1.05
CA TYR A 124 0.63 -20.59 -2.12
C TYR A 124 0.45 -19.92 -3.48
N ALA A 125 1.46 -20.05 -4.35
CA ALA A 125 1.40 -19.58 -5.73
C ALA A 125 0.71 -20.66 -6.59
N VAL A 126 -0.52 -20.38 -7.02
CA VAL A 126 -1.32 -21.29 -7.87
C VAL A 126 -0.88 -21.18 -9.32
N VAL A 127 -0.64 -19.95 -9.78
CA VAL A 127 -0.14 -19.65 -11.13
C VAL A 127 1.14 -18.86 -10.99
N LYS A 128 2.18 -19.27 -11.73
CA LYS A 128 3.47 -18.60 -11.76
C LYS A 128 4.04 -18.69 -13.17
N SER A 129 3.53 -17.86 -14.05
CA SER A 129 4.05 -17.69 -15.41
C SER A 129 4.60 -16.27 -15.58
N ASP A 130 5.24 -16.01 -16.71
CA ASP A 130 5.72 -14.67 -17.07
C ASP A 130 4.56 -13.71 -17.42
N ILE A 131 3.39 -14.26 -17.76
CA ILE A 131 2.19 -13.52 -18.17
C ILE A 131 1.23 -13.36 -16.98
N GLU A 132 1.08 -14.43 -16.18
CA GLU A 132 0.09 -14.50 -15.11
C GLU A 132 0.71 -15.00 -13.82
N LYS A 133 0.36 -14.37 -12.71
CA LYS A 133 0.72 -14.81 -11.36
C LYS A 133 -0.52 -14.76 -10.49
N ALA A 134 -0.81 -15.82 -9.77
CA ALA A 134 -1.88 -15.87 -8.79
C ALA A 134 -1.36 -16.50 -7.49
N ARG A 135 -1.66 -15.86 -6.36
CA ARG A 135 -1.23 -16.29 -5.03
C ARG A 135 -2.40 -16.19 -4.06
N PHE A 136 -2.59 -17.24 -3.27
CA PHE A 136 -3.49 -17.26 -2.12
C PHE A 136 -2.67 -17.23 -0.84
N GLY A 137 -3.18 -16.57 0.20
CA GLY A 137 -2.52 -16.50 1.49
C GLY A 137 -3.52 -16.57 2.64
N ILE A 138 -3.06 -17.11 3.76
CA ILE A 138 -3.73 -17.04 5.05
C ILE A 138 -2.76 -16.53 6.10
N SER A 139 -3.27 -15.77 7.07
CA SER A 139 -2.44 -15.17 8.12
C SER A 139 -3.17 -15.05 9.45
N CYS A 140 -2.38 -14.96 10.52
CA CYS A 140 -2.86 -14.57 11.85
C CYS A 140 -2.26 -13.19 12.17
N LEU A 141 -3.12 -12.26 12.57
CA LEU A 141 -2.78 -10.87 12.80
C LEU A 141 -3.12 -10.47 14.22
N ARG A 142 -2.25 -9.67 14.84
CA ARG A 142 -2.50 -9.02 16.13
C ARG A 142 -2.42 -7.52 15.93
N GLU A 143 -3.52 -6.83 16.22
CA GLU A 143 -3.67 -5.38 16.13
C GLU A 143 -3.65 -4.74 17.51
N LYS A 144 -3.00 -3.56 17.59
CA LYS A 144 -3.14 -2.61 18.68
C LYS A 144 -3.45 -1.24 18.10
N GLU A 145 -4.60 -0.71 18.43
CA GLU A 145 -5.08 0.58 17.93
C GLU A 145 -5.20 1.60 19.06
N VAL A 146 -4.86 2.83 18.75
CA VAL A 146 -5.12 4.01 19.57
C VAL A 146 -5.87 5.00 18.68
N SER A 147 -6.99 5.44 19.14
CA SER A 147 -7.84 6.42 18.48
C SER A 147 -7.40 7.86 18.78
N ILE A 148 -7.92 8.83 18.03
CA ILE A 148 -7.68 10.26 18.26
C ILE A 148 -8.26 10.68 19.63
N ASP A 149 -9.42 10.17 20.00
CA ASP A 149 -10.07 10.38 21.31
C ASP A 149 -9.37 9.70 22.51
N GLY A 150 -8.23 9.03 22.25
CA GLY A 150 -7.45 8.31 23.26
C GLY A 150 -7.92 6.88 23.55
N GLY A 151 -9.02 6.43 22.97
CA GLY A 151 -9.50 5.05 23.09
C GLY A 151 -8.43 4.04 22.62
N LYS A 152 -8.28 2.93 23.36
CA LYS A 152 -7.30 1.89 23.04
C LYS A 152 -8.02 0.57 22.80
N GLY A 153 -7.67 -0.11 21.70
CA GLY A 153 -8.22 -1.41 21.35
C GLY A 153 -7.13 -2.42 20.99
N MET A 154 -7.42 -3.69 21.22
CA MET A 154 -6.57 -4.80 20.80
C MET A 154 -7.44 -5.87 20.20
N LYS A 155 -7.16 -6.28 18.94
CA LYS A 155 -7.91 -7.29 18.21
C LYS A 155 -6.97 -8.35 17.64
N SER A 156 -7.47 -9.58 17.56
CA SER A 156 -6.83 -10.66 16.80
C SER A 156 -7.68 -10.96 15.57
N ARG A 157 -7.06 -10.96 14.39
CA ARG A 157 -7.75 -11.21 13.13
C ARG A 157 -7.14 -12.40 12.40
N MET A 158 -7.95 -13.13 11.66
CA MET A 158 -7.48 -13.99 10.59
C MET A 158 -7.38 -13.15 9.32
N GLY A 159 -6.41 -13.43 8.46
CA GLY A 159 -6.30 -12.81 7.15
C GLY A 159 -6.43 -13.85 6.06
N GLY A 160 -7.26 -13.57 5.05
CA GLY A 160 -7.27 -14.25 3.77
C GLY A 160 -6.79 -13.28 2.69
N SER A 161 -5.93 -13.70 1.78
CA SER A 161 -5.50 -12.87 0.66
C SER A 161 -5.60 -13.62 -0.67
N ILE A 162 -5.95 -12.86 -1.71
CA ILE A 162 -5.93 -13.32 -3.11
C ILE A 162 -5.28 -12.21 -3.92
N ASP A 163 -4.08 -12.50 -4.41
CA ASP A 163 -3.31 -11.56 -5.21
C ASP A 163 -3.15 -12.13 -6.62
N PHE A 164 -3.37 -11.33 -7.64
CA PHE A 164 -3.07 -11.71 -9.00
C PHE A 164 -2.43 -10.57 -9.79
N THR A 165 -1.60 -10.94 -10.75
CA THR A 165 -0.94 -10.04 -11.70
C THR A 165 -1.09 -10.63 -13.08
N ILE A 166 -1.56 -9.82 -14.04
CA ILE A 166 -1.76 -10.22 -15.43
C ILE A 166 -1.08 -9.20 -16.34
N LYS A 167 -0.23 -9.67 -17.23
CA LYS A 167 0.37 -8.87 -18.29
C LYS A 167 -0.59 -8.83 -19.46
N LEU A 168 -1.34 -7.73 -19.59
CA LEU A 168 -2.36 -7.56 -20.66
C LEU A 168 -1.70 -7.28 -22.02
N LEU A 169 -0.65 -6.45 -22.02
CA LEU A 169 0.16 -6.10 -23.18
C LEU A 169 1.64 -6.09 -22.77
N ASN A 170 2.54 -5.94 -23.73
CA ASN A 170 3.98 -5.89 -23.42
C ASN A 170 4.37 -4.80 -22.44
N ASN A 171 3.62 -3.69 -22.43
CA ASN A 171 3.85 -2.55 -21.57
C ASN A 171 2.71 -2.29 -20.58
N VAL A 172 1.67 -3.15 -20.49
CA VAL A 172 0.51 -2.97 -19.61
C VAL A 172 0.34 -4.15 -18.68
N VAL A 173 0.34 -3.88 -17.39
CA VAL A 173 0.18 -4.88 -16.33
C VAL A 173 -1.00 -4.51 -15.43
N LEU A 174 -1.89 -5.46 -15.19
CA LEU A 174 -2.96 -5.41 -14.21
C LEU A 174 -2.52 -6.13 -12.94
N ILE A 175 -2.66 -5.46 -11.79
CA ILE A 175 -2.34 -6.01 -10.48
C ILE A 175 -3.59 -5.87 -9.60
N SER A 176 -4.02 -6.95 -8.96
CA SER A 176 -5.07 -6.93 -7.95
C SER A 176 -4.60 -7.60 -6.68
N LYS A 177 -4.83 -6.93 -5.55
CA LYS A 177 -4.54 -7.45 -4.21
C LYS A 177 -5.79 -7.33 -3.35
N ASN A 178 -6.29 -8.46 -2.87
CA ASN A 178 -7.51 -8.54 -2.09
C ASN A 178 -7.20 -9.15 -0.73
N HIS A 179 -7.66 -8.50 0.33
CA HIS A 179 -7.45 -8.94 1.71
C HIS A 179 -8.77 -8.91 2.46
N TYR A 180 -9.12 -10.02 3.09
CA TYR A 180 -10.26 -10.16 3.99
C TYR A 180 -9.76 -10.49 5.40
N GLN A 181 -10.18 -9.73 6.40
CA GLN A 181 -9.62 -9.79 7.76
C GLN A 181 -10.71 -9.80 8.83
N PRO A 182 -11.41 -10.94 9.07
CA PRO A 182 -12.35 -11.07 10.16
C PRO A 182 -11.65 -11.07 11.53
N ASN A 183 -12.31 -10.52 12.52
CA ASN A 183 -11.91 -10.63 13.92
C ASN A 183 -12.24 -12.05 14.43
N ILE A 184 -11.26 -12.72 15.04
CA ILE A 184 -11.39 -14.11 15.51
C ILE A 184 -12.51 -14.24 16.57
N LYS A 185 -12.73 -13.20 17.39
CA LYS A 185 -13.77 -13.22 18.44
C LYS A 185 -15.16 -12.85 17.94
N ASN A 186 -15.26 -12.13 16.83
CA ASN A 186 -16.52 -11.70 16.23
C ASN A 186 -16.33 -11.63 14.70
N ILE A 187 -16.74 -12.68 14.00
CA ILE A 187 -16.57 -12.80 12.55
C ILE A 187 -17.31 -11.68 11.78
N GLY A 188 -18.41 -11.13 12.36
CA GLY A 188 -19.11 -9.97 11.80
C GLY A 188 -18.28 -8.68 11.79
N ASP A 189 -17.28 -8.55 12.67
CA ASP A 189 -16.29 -7.47 12.65
C ASP A 189 -15.17 -7.85 11.66
N PHE A 190 -15.32 -7.46 10.41
CA PHE A 190 -14.34 -7.74 9.36
C PHE A 190 -13.94 -6.50 8.61
N ARG A 191 -12.78 -6.58 7.97
CA ARG A 191 -12.29 -5.61 7.01
C ARG A 191 -12.03 -6.28 5.69
N TRP A 192 -12.40 -5.60 4.62
CA TRP A 192 -12.08 -5.99 3.27
C TRP A 192 -11.34 -4.85 2.58
N ARG A 193 -10.18 -5.16 1.98
CA ARG A 193 -9.40 -4.22 1.18
C ARG A 193 -9.14 -4.82 -0.19
N THR A 194 -9.42 -4.05 -1.22
CA THR A 194 -9.05 -4.36 -2.60
C THR A 194 -8.20 -3.22 -3.15
N ASN A 195 -7.04 -3.56 -3.70
CA ASN A 195 -6.22 -2.64 -4.48
C ASN A 195 -6.14 -3.17 -5.91
N LEU A 196 -6.66 -2.40 -6.85
CA LEU A 196 -6.58 -2.69 -8.28
C LEU A 196 -5.70 -1.63 -8.93
N SER A 197 -4.62 -2.06 -9.59
CA SER A 197 -3.66 -1.16 -10.24
C SER A 197 -3.47 -1.56 -11.70
N ILE A 198 -3.62 -0.59 -12.61
CA ILE A 198 -3.19 -0.72 -14.00
C ILE A 198 -1.90 0.09 -14.14
N ARG A 199 -0.83 -0.57 -14.58
CA ARG A 199 0.47 0.05 -14.79
C ARG A 199 0.84 0.00 -16.27
N ILE A 200 1.20 1.15 -16.82
CA ILE A 200 1.59 1.33 -18.22
C ILE A 200 3.04 1.79 -18.25
N ALA A 201 3.95 0.95 -18.73
CA ALA A 201 5.33 1.34 -18.90
C ALA A 201 5.46 2.34 -20.05
N LEU A 202 5.96 3.54 -19.76
CA LEU A 202 6.25 4.60 -20.72
C LEU A 202 7.65 4.41 -21.31
N ASN A 203 8.59 3.99 -20.48
CA ASN A 203 9.94 3.57 -20.84
C ASN A 203 10.51 2.63 -19.77
N SER A 204 11.83 2.39 -19.76
CA SER A 204 12.50 1.48 -18.80
C SER A 204 12.40 1.91 -17.33
N HIS A 205 12.15 3.18 -17.06
CA HIS A 205 12.17 3.74 -15.70
C HIS A 205 10.84 4.37 -15.28
N PHE A 206 10.07 4.86 -16.22
CA PHE A 206 8.82 5.56 -15.93
C PHE A 206 7.59 4.72 -16.29
N LEU A 207 6.65 4.69 -15.36
CA LEU A 207 5.35 4.08 -15.51
C LEU A 207 4.26 5.12 -15.21
N PHE A 208 3.18 5.05 -15.95
CA PHE A 208 1.92 5.65 -15.54
C PHE A 208 1.11 4.61 -14.78
N SER A 209 0.58 4.96 -13.62
CA SER A 209 -0.18 4.06 -12.77
C SER A 209 -1.55 4.63 -12.46
N LEU A 210 -2.59 3.82 -12.68
CA LEU A 210 -3.96 4.06 -12.25
C LEU A 210 -4.24 3.12 -11.07
N ASN A 211 -4.38 3.67 -9.87
CA ASN A 211 -4.54 2.91 -8.65
C ASN A 211 -5.94 3.14 -8.07
N ASN A 212 -6.69 2.06 -7.91
CA ASN A 212 -8.01 2.03 -7.33
C ASN A 212 -7.93 1.28 -6.00
N THR A 213 -8.31 1.93 -4.92
CA THR A 213 -8.32 1.35 -3.58
C THR A 213 -9.73 1.39 -3.02
N PHE A 214 -10.23 0.24 -2.61
CA PHE A 214 -11.49 0.06 -1.92
C PHE A 214 -11.22 -0.53 -0.54
N ASN A 215 -11.68 0.14 0.51
CA ASN A 215 -11.61 -0.35 1.88
C ASN A 215 -13.02 -0.40 2.47
N TYR A 216 -13.37 -1.53 3.07
CA TYR A 216 -14.60 -1.71 3.82
C TYR A 216 -14.28 -2.16 5.24
N ASP A 217 -14.89 -1.52 6.23
CA ASP A 217 -14.81 -1.88 7.65
C ASP A 217 -16.24 -2.05 8.17
N SER A 218 -16.64 -3.27 8.52
CA SER A 218 -17.99 -3.57 8.98
C SER A 218 -18.32 -3.03 10.38
N PHE A 219 -17.28 -2.61 11.14
CA PHE A 219 -17.42 -2.03 12.47
C PHE A 219 -16.56 -0.77 12.59
N PRO A 220 -16.87 0.28 11.81
CA PRO A 220 -16.20 1.55 11.94
C PRO A 220 -16.58 2.21 13.26
N LYS A 221 -15.88 3.27 13.64
CA LYS A 221 -16.32 4.13 14.73
C LYS A 221 -17.58 4.89 14.35
N LEU A 222 -18.28 5.39 15.39
CA LEU A 222 -19.44 6.26 15.21
C LEU A 222 -19.09 7.42 14.26
N ASP A 223 -20.00 7.75 13.36
CA ASP A 223 -19.88 8.79 12.35
C ASP A 223 -18.78 8.58 11.29
N ILE A 224 -18.11 7.41 11.26
CA ILE A 224 -17.16 7.06 10.22
C ILE A 224 -17.83 6.14 9.19
N PRO A 225 -17.78 6.45 7.87
CA PRO A 225 -18.32 5.59 6.84
C PRO A 225 -17.68 4.20 6.84
N GLU A 226 -18.48 3.17 6.59
CA GLU A 226 -17.97 1.79 6.43
C GLU A 226 -17.04 1.66 5.24
N MET A 227 -17.27 2.43 4.18
CA MET A 227 -16.58 2.35 2.90
C MET A 227 -15.69 3.58 2.67
N ASP A 228 -14.46 3.33 2.21
CA ASP A 228 -13.52 4.32 1.71
C ASP A 228 -13.05 3.89 0.33
N TYR A 229 -13.21 4.77 -0.66
CA TYR A 229 -12.84 4.54 -2.04
C TYR A 229 -11.89 5.64 -2.51
N GLN A 230 -10.79 5.25 -3.17
CA GLN A 230 -9.84 6.17 -3.74
C GLN A 230 -9.41 5.73 -5.14
N LEU A 231 -9.39 6.68 -6.06
CA LEU A 231 -8.81 6.55 -7.38
C LEU A 231 -7.66 7.54 -7.51
N ILE A 232 -6.45 7.03 -7.72
CA ILE A 232 -5.24 7.83 -7.76
C ILE A 232 -4.49 7.57 -9.07
N ASN A 233 -4.22 8.64 -9.81
CA ASN A 233 -3.32 8.61 -10.95
C ASN A 233 -1.93 9.03 -10.47
N SER A 234 -0.90 8.30 -10.85
CA SER A 234 0.46 8.62 -10.45
C SER A 234 1.47 8.34 -11.55
N LEU A 235 2.54 9.13 -11.54
CA LEU A 235 3.76 8.83 -12.29
C LEU A 235 4.72 8.12 -11.34
N SER A 236 5.17 6.94 -11.76
CA SER A 236 6.05 6.08 -10.99
C SER A 236 7.44 6.04 -11.60
N TYR A 237 8.45 6.10 -10.76
CA TYR A 237 9.84 5.81 -11.14
C TYR A 237 10.24 4.44 -10.57
N THR A 238 10.80 3.58 -11.43
CA THR A 238 11.25 2.22 -11.06
C THR A 238 12.76 2.14 -11.14
N PHE A 239 13.39 1.53 -10.15
CA PHE A 239 14.83 1.32 -10.01
C PHE A 239 15.17 -0.10 -9.52
#